data_7d281d5a7ce1960982c5a0b59ebb363e
#
_entry.id   7d281d5a7ce1960982c5a0b59ebb363e
#
_cell.length_a   1.000
_cell.length_b   1.000
_cell.length_c   1.000
_cell.angle_alpha   90.00
_cell.angle_beta   90.00
_cell.angle_gamma   90.00
#
_symmetry.space_group_name_H-M   'P 1'
#
loop_
_entity.id
_entity.type
_entity.pdbx_description
1 polymer ?
#
loop_
_entity_poly.entity_id
_entity_poly.type
_entity_poly.pdbx_seq_one_letter_code
_entity_poly.pdbx_strand_id
1 'polypeptide(L)'
;MPQDPLDLMIEFAVASLVSGDPLRTGALVRSLARDNAGEKALTLCFALTNAAAAIEDVLDQNGVGQPQALGYKLAALVAADILAIEAMTGRTAKAVDLLHFWRRVDPYFLTT
;
A
#
# COMPACT_ATOMS: atom_id res chain seq x y z
N MET A 1 -22.58 11.95 3.22
CA MET A 1 -21.23 12.42 3.52
C MET A 1 -20.24 11.69 2.65
N PRO A 2 -19.39 12.43 1.95
CA PRO A 2 -18.34 11.76 1.19
C PRO A 2 -17.39 11.06 2.16
N GLN A 3 -16.99 9.87 1.81
CA GLN A 3 -16.09 9.07 2.61
C GLN A 3 -14.66 9.64 2.49
N ASP A 4 -13.93 9.63 3.59
CA ASP A 4 -12.54 10.08 3.61
C ASP A 4 -11.72 9.23 2.63
N PRO A 5 -10.85 9.85 1.80
CA PRO A 5 -9.98 9.08 0.91
C PRO A 5 -9.19 7.98 1.62
N LEU A 6 -8.74 8.22 2.85
CA LEU A 6 -8.04 7.21 3.63
C LEU A 6 -8.92 5.99 3.90
N ASP A 7 -10.19 6.20 4.25
CA ASP A 7 -11.12 5.10 4.51
C ASP A 7 -11.33 4.26 3.26
N LEU A 8 -11.46 4.93 2.10
CA LEU A 8 -11.59 4.23 0.82
C LEU A 8 -10.34 3.41 0.49
N MET A 9 -9.16 3.96 0.77
CA MET A 9 -7.90 3.25 0.57
C MET A 9 -7.80 2.02 1.46
N ILE A 10 -8.19 2.14 2.73
CA ILE A 10 -8.19 1.02 3.67
C ILE A 10 -9.15 -0.06 3.20
N GLU A 11 -10.37 0.31 2.81
CA GLU A 11 -11.36 -0.65 2.31
C GLU A 11 -10.86 -1.39 1.07
N PHE A 12 -10.25 -0.66 0.15
CA PHE A 12 -9.68 -1.25 -1.07
C PHE A 12 -8.56 -2.22 -0.72
N ALA A 13 -7.69 -1.84 0.22
CA ALA A 13 -6.58 -2.69 0.64
C ALA A 13 -7.10 -3.97 1.32
N VAL A 14 -8.08 -3.86 2.21
CA VAL A 14 -8.68 -5.04 2.85
C VAL A 14 -9.25 -5.98 1.80
N ALA A 15 -10.08 -5.46 0.90
CA ALA A 15 -10.71 -6.27 -0.14
C ALA A 15 -9.68 -6.97 -1.01
N SER A 16 -8.60 -6.28 -1.37
CA SER A 16 -7.54 -6.85 -2.19
C SER A 16 -6.78 -7.95 -1.45
N LEU A 17 -6.42 -7.69 -0.20
CA LEU A 17 -5.64 -8.64 0.60
C LEU A 17 -6.40 -9.93 0.90
N VAL A 18 -7.69 -9.83 1.19
CA VAL A 18 -8.49 -11.03 1.52
C VAL A 18 -9.06 -11.73 0.29
N SER A 19 -8.87 -11.17 -0.90
CA SER A 19 -9.44 -11.73 -2.13
C SER A 19 -8.88 -13.10 -2.50
N GLY A 20 -7.65 -13.39 -2.08
CA GLY A 20 -6.96 -14.60 -2.51
C GLY A 20 -6.53 -14.59 -3.97
N ASP A 21 -6.69 -13.46 -4.66
CA ASP A 21 -6.36 -13.32 -6.07
C ASP A 21 -4.99 -12.67 -6.22
N PRO A 22 -3.97 -13.42 -6.71
CA PRO A 22 -2.62 -12.85 -6.86
C PRO A 22 -2.55 -11.63 -7.76
N LEU A 23 -3.44 -11.53 -8.75
CA LEU A 23 -3.47 -10.35 -9.62
C LEU A 23 -3.92 -9.11 -8.86
N ARG A 24 -4.90 -9.26 -7.98
CA ARG A 24 -5.38 -8.14 -7.16
C ARG A 24 -4.34 -7.74 -6.11
N THR A 25 -3.74 -8.70 -5.43
CA THR A 25 -2.73 -8.39 -4.43
C THR A 25 -1.46 -7.82 -5.07
N GLY A 26 -1.08 -8.32 -6.24
CA GLY A 26 0.08 -7.81 -6.98
C GLY A 26 -0.12 -6.39 -7.48
N ALA A 27 -1.36 -5.99 -7.77
CA ALA A 27 -1.67 -4.64 -8.27
C ALA A 27 -2.04 -3.66 -7.16
N LEU A 28 -2.18 -4.11 -5.91
CA LEU A 28 -2.73 -3.31 -4.82
C LEU A 28 -1.99 -1.98 -4.61
N VAL A 29 -0.69 -2.04 -4.41
CA VAL A 29 0.11 -0.85 -4.09
C VAL A 29 0.13 0.12 -5.27
N ARG A 30 0.33 -0.40 -6.48
CA ARG A 30 0.30 0.42 -7.70
C ARG A 30 -1.04 1.12 -7.87
N SER A 31 -2.14 0.40 -7.64
CA SER A 31 -3.48 0.96 -7.76
C SER A 31 -3.72 2.06 -6.72
N LEU A 32 -3.28 1.84 -5.47
CA LEU A 32 -3.41 2.87 -4.44
C LEU A 32 -2.67 4.15 -4.83
N ALA A 33 -1.44 4.00 -5.33
CA ALA A 33 -0.64 5.17 -5.73
C ALA A 33 -1.24 5.89 -6.92
N ARG A 34 -1.69 5.14 -7.93
CA ARG A 34 -2.27 5.71 -9.14
C ARG A 34 -3.57 6.46 -8.84
N ASP A 35 -4.44 5.85 -8.04
CA ASP A 35 -5.77 6.41 -7.78
C ASP A 35 -5.74 7.52 -6.72
N ASN A 36 -4.61 7.69 -6.03
CA ASN A 36 -4.44 8.68 -4.97
C ASN A 36 -3.14 9.46 -5.15
N ALA A 37 -2.81 9.81 -6.39
CA ALA A 37 -1.52 10.38 -6.77
C ALA A 37 -1.17 11.66 -6.00
N GLY A 38 -2.15 12.45 -5.62
CA GLY A 38 -1.95 13.69 -4.87
C GLY A 38 -1.79 13.53 -3.37
N GLU A 39 -2.04 12.33 -2.84
CA GLU A 39 -1.91 12.09 -1.41
C GLU A 39 -0.45 11.90 -1.02
N LYS A 40 -0.13 12.16 0.25
CA LYS A 40 1.20 11.86 0.77
C LYS A 40 1.47 10.37 0.65
N ALA A 41 2.69 10.01 0.25
CA ALA A 41 3.06 8.61 0.10
C ALA A 41 2.92 7.84 1.42
N LEU A 42 3.20 8.49 2.55
CA LEU A 42 3.05 7.87 3.86
C LEU A 42 1.60 7.44 4.14
N THR A 43 0.61 8.12 3.55
CA THR A 43 -0.79 7.74 3.67
C THR A 43 -1.04 6.34 3.12
N LEU A 44 -0.33 5.95 2.05
CA LEU A 44 -0.42 4.59 1.52
C LEU A 44 0.06 3.56 2.54
N CYS A 45 1.18 3.83 3.20
CA CYS A 45 1.69 2.95 4.26
C CYS A 45 0.69 2.83 5.39
N PHE A 46 0.09 3.95 5.79
CA PHE A 46 -0.88 3.96 6.85
C PHE A 46 -2.13 3.15 6.49
N ALA A 47 -2.60 3.29 5.25
CA ALA A 47 -3.74 2.53 4.76
C ALA A 47 -3.46 1.03 4.75
N LEU A 48 -2.28 0.62 4.26
CA LEU A 48 -1.88 -0.78 4.24
C LEU A 48 -1.76 -1.37 5.65
N THR A 49 -1.16 -0.61 6.56
CA THR A 49 -1.00 -1.03 7.96
C THR A 49 -2.35 -1.17 8.64
N ASN A 50 -3.26 -0.20 8.44
CA ASN A 50 -4.59 -0.27 9.02
C ASN A 50 -5.41 -1.43 8.46
N ALA A 51 -5.28 -1.68 7.15
CA ALA A 51 -5.95 -2.81 6.51
C ALA A 51 -5.46 -4.13 7.13
N ALA A 52 -4.14 -4.27 7.27
CA ALA A 52 -3.54 -5.47 7.87
C ALA A 52 -4.00 -5.65 9.31
N ALA A 53 -4.03 -4.57 10.10
CA ALA A 53 -4.47 -4.63 11.49
C ALA A 53 -5.95 -5.02 11.59
N ALA A 54 -6.80 -4.47 10.71
CA ALA A 54 -8.22 -4.80 10.69
C ALA A 54 -8.44 -6.29 10.36
N ILE A 55 -7.67 -6.82 9.41
CA ILE A 55 -7.73 -8.24 9.04
C ILE A 55 -7.31 -9.11 10.22
N GLU A 56 -6.20 -8.73 10.87
CA GLU A 56 -5.67 -9.46 12.02
C GLU A 56 -6.69 -9.55 13.15
N ASP A 57 -7.40 -8.46 13.42
CA ASP A 57 -8.41 -8.41 14.47
C ASP A 57 -9.61 -9.32 14.18
N VAL A 58 -9.95 -9.49 12.90
CA VAL A 58 -11.12 -10.27 12.48
C VAL A 58 -10.77 -11.75 12.31
N LEU A 59 -9.60 -12.04 11.71
CA LEU A 59 -9.23 -13.41 11.31
C LEU A 59 -8.60 -14.18 12.44
N ASP A 60 -8.76 -13.89 13.60
CA ASP A 60 -8.18 -14.65 14.70
C ASP A 60 -6.94 -15.49 14.28
N GLN A 61 -6.20 -15.94 15.21
CA GLN A 61 -4.87 -16.51 15.10
C GLN A 61 -4.77 -17.80 14.28
N ASN A 62 -5.88 -18.32 13.84
CA ASN A 62 -5.92 -19.58 13.06
C ASN A 62 -5.93 -19.33 11.56
N GLY A 63 -5.69 -18.11 11.12
CA GLY A 63 -5.76 -17.75 9.71
C GLY A 63 -4.71 -18.43 8.88
N VAL A 64 -5.14 -19.32 8.02
CA VAL A 64 -4.28 -19.93 7.02
C VAL A 64 -4.11 -18.91 5.90
N GLY A 65 -2.85 -18.65 5.48
CA GLY A 65 -2.55 -17.73 4.38
C GLY A 65 -2.23 -16.32 4.82
N GLN A 66 -2.57 -15.92 5.99
CA GLN A 66 -2.15 -14.68 6.65
C GLN A 66 -2.09 -13.45 5.74
N PRO A 67 -3.23 -12.99 5.19
CA PRO A 67 -3.24 -11.79 4.34
C PRO A 67 -2.71 -10.55 5.06
N GLN A 68 -2.84 -10.50 6.40
CA GLN A 68 -2.29 -9.38 7.18
C GLN A 68 -0.76 -9.34 7.10
N ALA A 69 -0.09 -10.48 7.04
CA ALA A 69 1.36 -10.50 6.92
C ALA A 69 1.81 -9.84 5.62
N LEU A 70 1.10 -10.10 4.52
CA LEU A 70 1.39 -9.45 3.26
C LEU A 70 1.14 -7.94 3.35
N GLY A 71 0.06 -7.53 4.01
CA GLY A 71 -0.24 -6.10 4.18
C GLY A 71 0.87 -5.37 4.92
N TYR A 72 1.37 -5.92 6.00
CA TYR A 72 2.49 -5.32 6.74
C TYR A 72 3.77 -5.30 5.91
N LYS A 73 4.04 -6.37 5.16
CA LYS A 73 5.21 -6.43 4.29
C LYS A 73 5.15 -5.35 3.20
N LEU A 74 4.00 -5.19 2.57
CA LEU A 74 3.83 -4.18 1.53
C LEU A 74 4.01 -2.77 2.11
N ALA A 75 3.48 -2.51 3.30
CA ALA A 75 3.67 -1.22 3.97
C ALA A 75 5.15 -0.95 4.22
N ALA A 76 5.91 -1.94 4.67
CA ALA A 76 7.34 -1.79 4.90
C ALA A 76 8.10 -1.52 3.61
N LEU A 77 7.75 -2.18 2.52
CA LEU A 77 8.41 -1.97 1.23
C LEU A 77 8.13 -0.56 0.70
N VAL A 78 6.89 -0.08 0.83
CA VAL A 78 6.56 1.29 0.43
C VAL A 78 7.31 2.29 1.31
N ALA A 79 7.40 2.05 2.61
CA ALA A 79 8.14 2.92 3.52
C ALA A 79 9.61 3.03 3.12
N ALA A 80 10.24 1.94 2.69
CA ALA A 80 11.62 1.96 2.21
C ALA A 80 11.77 2.85 0.97
N ASP A 81 10.82 2.77 0.05
CA ASP A 81 10.83 3.60 -1.16
C ASP A 81 10.62 5.08 -0.82
N ILE A 82 9.73 5.37 0.14
CA ILE A 82 9.52 6.74 0.62
C ILE A 82 10.82 7.31 1.20
N LEU A 83 11.49 6.53 2.03
CA LEU A 83 12.75 6.95 2.63
C LEU A 83 13.78 7.28 1.56
N ALA A 84 13.90 6.44 0.53
CA ALA A 84 14.84 6.66 -0.58
C ALA A 84 14.49 7.93 -1.35
N ILE A 85 13.22 8.15 -1.66
CA ILE A 85 12.77 9.34 -2.39
C ILE A 85 13.07 10.60 -1.59
N GLU A 86 12.73 10.61 -0.31
CA GLU A 86 12.92 11.77 0.55
C GLU A 86 14.40 12.08 0.77
N ALA A 87 15.24 11.04 0.83
CA ALA A 87 16.68 11.23 0.91
C ALA A 87 17.23 11.88 -0.37
N MET A 88 16.69 11.53 -1.53
CA MET A 88 17.15 12.08 -2.81
C MET A 88 16.61 13.49 -3.08
N THR A 89 15.39 13.77 -2.68
CA THR A 89 14.70 15.01 -3.03
C THR A 89 14.75 16.07 -1.94
N GLY A 90 14.96 15.65 -0.69
CA GLY A 90 14.92 16.56 0.46
C GLY A 90 13.52 17.08 0.79
N ARG A 91 12.47 16.46 0.25
CA ARG A 91 11.09 16.88 0.47
C ARG A 91 10.16 15.70 0.70
N THR A 92 8.99 15.98 1.24
CA THR A 92 7.97 14.96 1.50
C THR A 92 7.50 14.32 0.20
N ALA A 93 7.51 12.99 0.15
CA ALA A 93 7.08 12.23 -1.01
C ALA A 93 5.54 12.17 -1.09
N LYS A 94 5.02 12.28 -2.30
CA LYS A 94 3.61 12.04 -2.62
C LYS A 94 3.49 10.70 -3.36
N ALA A 95 2.26 10.20 -3.47
CA ALA A 95 2.03 8.95 -4.18
C ALA A 95 2.54 9.00 -5.63
N VAL A 96 2.38 10.13 -6.30
CA VAL A 96 2.89 10.30 -7.67
C VAL A 96 4.42 10.13 -7.73
N ASP A 97 5.13 10.52 -6.67
CA ASP A 97 6.58 10.34 -6.61
C ASP A 97 6.95 8.86 -6.52
N LEU A 98 6.13 8.05 -5.85
CA LEU A 98 6.32 6.60 -5.85
C LEU A 98 6.19 6.02 -7.25
N LEU A 99 5.18 6.46 -8.01
CA LEU A 99 5.00 5.98 -9.38
C LEU A 99 6.23 6.29 -10.25
N HIS A 100 6.79 7.49 -10.11
CA HIS A 100 8.00 7.87 -10.85
C HIS A 100 9.21 7.04 -10.41
N PHE A 101 9.37 6.83 -9.10
CA PHE A 101 10.45 6.03 -8.54
C PHE A 101 10.40 4.59 -9.07
N TRP A 102 9.22 3.99 -9.10
CA TRP A 102 9.07 2.63 -9.59
C TRP A 102 9.38 2.50 -11.09
N ARG A 103 9.10 3.52 -11.86
CA ARG A 103 9.42 3.52 -13.30
C ARG A 103 10.91 3.66 -13.58
N ARG A 104 11.64 4.38 -12.73
CA ARG A 104 13.01 4.81 -13.01
C ARG A 104 14.07 4.10 -12.20
N VAL A 105 13.75 3.67 -10.99
CA VAL A 105 14.74 3.16 -10.04
C VAL A 105 14.45 1.71 -9.66
N ASP A 106 13.26 1.42 -9.16
CA ASP A 106 12.92 0.09 -8.65
C ASP A 106 11.54 -0.33 -9.16
N PRO A 107 11.48 -1.22 -10.17
CA PRO A 107 10.21 -1.60 -10.78
C PRO A 107 9.42 -2.66 -10.01
N TYR A 108 9.78 -2.97 -8.78
CA TYR A 108 9.16 -4.07 -8.03
C TYR A 108 7.62 -4.04 -8.10
N PHE A 109 7.00 -2.89 -7.79
CA PHE A 109 5.55 -2.77 -7.78
C PHE A 109 4.92 -2.70 -9.17
N LEU A 110 5.71 -2.57 -10.21
CA LEU A 110 5.22 -2.55 -11.59
C LEU A 110 5.29 -3.92 -12.26
N THR A 111 6.07 -4.84 -11.71
CA THR A 111 6.33 -6.15 -12.31
C THR A 111 5.67 -7.31 -11.58
N THR A 112 5.03 -7.06 -10.46
CA THR A 112 4.33 -8.10 -9.68
C THR A 112 2.92 -8.36 -10.14
#